data_b30abd90ad65379e74564f79a09b1a95
#
_entry.id   b30abd90ad65379e74564f79a09b1a95
#
_cell.length_a   1.000
_cell.length_b   1.000
_cell.length_c   1.000
_cell.angle_alpha   90.00
_cell.angle_beta   90.00
_cell.angle_gamma   90.00
#
_symmetry.space_group_name_H-M   'P 1'
#
loop_
_entity.id
_entity.type
_entity.pdbx_description
1 polymer ?
#
loop_
_entity_poly.entity_id
_entity_poly.type
_entity_poly.pdbx_seq_one_letter_code
_entity_poly.pdbx_strand_id
1 'polypeptide(L)' 'MSDYRFYTLTPDGHIAGPPGNYWLPDDAAAVKRAQLIINEHPIEVWQGTRVVVRLVPDPA' A
#
# COMPACT_ATOMS: atom_id res chain seq x y z
N MET A 1 -6.73 13.27 9.63
CA MET A 1 -6.04 11.97 9.77
C MET A 1 -7.00 10.85 9.43
N SER A 2 -6.53 9.86 8.73
CA SER A 2 -7.35 8.73 8.31
C SER A 2 -6.59 7.42 8.49
N ASP A 3 -7.35 6.34 8.60
CA ASP A 3 -6.80 5.00 8.71
C ASP A 3 -6.57 4.45 7.30
N TYR A 4 -5.32 4.14 6.97
CA TYR A 4 -4.94 3.57 5.71
C TYR A 4 -4.48 2.13 5.90
N ARG A 5 -4.92 1.24 5.01
CA ARG A 5 -4.52 -0.16 5.02
C ARG A 5 -3.59 -0.43 3.85
N PHE A 6 -2.45 -1.00 4.17
CA PHE A 6 -1.42 -1.33 3.19
C PHE A 6 -1.36 -2.83 3.02
N TYR A 7 -1.78 -3.30 1.85
CA TYR A 7 -1.77 -4.72 1.52
C TYR A 7 -0.52 -5.03 0.69
N THR A 8 0.22 -6.05 1.11
CA THR A 8 1.29 -6.59 0.29
C THR A 8 0.71 -7.67 -0.60
N LEU A 9 1.02 -7.62 -1.90
CA LEU A 9 0.48 -8.56 -2.86
C LEU A 9 1.55 -9.53 -3.32
N THR A 10 1.11 -10.75 -3.68
CA THR A 10 1.97 -11.71 -4.34
C THR A 10 2.13 -11.33 -5.82
N PRO A 11 3.13 -11.91 -6.54
CA PRO A 11 3.30 -11.59 -7.96
C PRO A 11 2.08 -11.87 -8.83
N ASP A 12 1.23 -12.81 -8.43
CA ASP A 12 0.00 -13.12 -9.16
C ASP A 12 -1.21 -12.30 -8.70
N GLY A 13 -1.00 -11.30 -7.84
CA GLY A 13 -2.03 -10.34 -7.49
C GLY A 13 -2.88 -10.68 -6.28
N HIS A 14 -2.53 -11.71 -5.51
CA HIS A 14 -3.26 -12.06 -4.30
C HIS A 14 -2.66 -11.38 -3.09
N ILE A 15 -3.47 -11.18 -2.04
CA ILE A 15 -2.99 -10.58 -0.79
C ILE A 15 -2.10 -11.60 -0.09
N ALA A 16 -0.89 -11.15 0.28
CA ALA A 16 0.15 -12.03 0.81
C ALA A 16 0.15 -12.14 2.34
N GLY A 17 -0.76 -11.45 3.04
CA GLY A 17 -0.80 -11.50 4.50
C GLY A 17 -1.70 -10.41 5.04
N PRO A 18 -1.74 -10.24 6.38
CA PRO A 18 -2.58 -9.20 6.97
C PRO A 18 -2.09 -7.80 6.58
N PRO A 19 -2.99 -6.84 6.45
CA PRO A 19 -2.60 -5.48 6.08
C PRO A 19 -1.90 -4.78 7.24
N GLY A 20 -0.99 -3.85 6.90
CA GLY A 20 -0.49 -2.89 7.86
C GLY A 20 -1.46 -1.73 7.96
N ASN A 21 -1.72 -1.26 9.18
CA ASN A 21 -2.60 -0.13 9.40
C ASN A 21 -1.77 1.09 9.75
N TYR A 22 -2.03 2.21 9.06
CA TYR A 22 -1.30 3.44 9.28
C TYR A 22 -2.27 4.60 9.42
N TRP A 23 -2.03 5.44 10.41
CA TRP A 23 -2.82 6.65 10.66
C TRP A 23 -2.07 7.82 10.03
N LEU A 24 -2.56 8.31 8.89
CA LEU A 24 -1.84 9.30 8.09
C LEU A 24 -2.75 10.48 7.76
N PRO A 25 -2.15 11.67 7.52
CA PRO A 25 -2.96 12.87 7.33
C PRO A 25 -3.73 12.92 6.01
N ASP A 26 -3.17 12.37 4.92
CA ASP A 26 -3.81 12.45 3.62
C ASP A 26 -3.26 11.39 2.67
N ASP A 27 -3.80 11.36 1.45
CA ASP A 27 -3.40 10.39 0.44
C ASP A 27 -1.94 10.56 0.03
N ALA A 28 -1.46 11.81 -0.05
CA ALA A 28 -0.07 12.05 -0.43
C ALA A 28 0.90 11.44 0.58
N ALA A 29 0.59 11.54 1.87
CA ALA A 29 1.39 10.90 2.91
C ALA A 29 1.34 9.38 2.80
N ALA A 30 0.18 8.82 2.44
CA ALA A 30 0.04 7.39 2.28
C ALA A 30 0.86 6.88 1.09
N VAL A 31 0.82 7.59 -0.03
CA VAL A 31 1.63 7.24 -1.21
C VAL A 31 3.11 7.30 -0.88
N LYS A 32 3.54 8.36 -0.20
CA LYS A 32 4.94 8.51 0.18
C LYS A 32 5.39 7.38 1.11
N ARG A 33 4.55 7.00 2.07
CA ARG A 33 4.87 5.90 2.98
C ARG A 33 5.00 4.59 2.20
N ALA A 34 4.09 4.34 1.26
CA ALA A 34 4.14 3.13 0.44
C ALA A 34 5.43 3.08 -0.38
N GLN A 35 5.85 4.21 -0.94
CA GLN A 35 7.10 4.27 -1.70
C GLN A 35 8.33 3.97 -0.85
N LEU A 36 8.28 4.31 0.43
CA LEU A 36 9.39 4.06 1.35
C LEU A 36 9.49 2.60 1.78
N ILE A 37 8.38 1.88 1.82
CA ILE A 37 8.37 0.51 2.33
C ILE A 37 8.26 -0.55 1.23
N ILE A 38 7.99 -0.16 -0.02
CA ILE A 38 7.90 -1.11 -1.12
C ILE A 38 9.26 -1.74 -1.38
N ASN A 39 9.28 -3.05 -1.60
CA ASN A 39 10.51 -3.76 -1.93
C ASN A 39 10.25 -4.72 -3.10
N GLU A 40 10.14 -6.01 -2.87
CA GLU A 40 10.01 -7.00 -3.93
C GLU A 40 8.56 -7.26 -4.36
N HIS A 41 7.60 -6.80 -3.55
CA HIS A 41 6.19 -7.11 -3.75
C HIS A 41 5.38 -5.85 -4.00
N PRO A 42 4.36 -5.93 -4.86
CA PRO A 42 3.45 -4.80 -5.03
C PRO A 42 2.72 -4.47 -3.74
N ILE A 43 2.37 -3.21 -3.57
CA ILE A 43 1.61 -2.74 -2.42
C ILE A 43 0.37 -2.03 -2.91
N GLU A 44 -0.76 -2.33 -2.28
CA GLU A 44 -2.02 -1.65 -2.56
C GLU A 44 -2.47 -0.93 -1.30
N VAL A 45 -2.75 0.35 -1.42
CA VAL A 45 -3.14 1.19 -0.29
C VAL A 45 -4.63 1.50 -0.39
N TRP A 46 -5.35 1.24 0.69
CA TRP A 46 -6.79 1.47 0.78
C TRP A 46 -7.12 2.43 1.90
N GLN A 47 -8.15 3.24 1.69
CA GLN A 47 -8.79 4.01 2.74
C GLN A 47 -10.27 3.63 2.75
N GLY A 48 -10.70 2.89 3.75
CA GLY A 48 -12.05 2.35 3.77
C GLY A 48 -12.27 1.40 2.59
N THR A 49 -13.21 1.74 1.71
CA THR A 49 -13.49 0.94 0.51
C THR A 49 -12.88 1.54 -0.74
N ARG A 50 -12.05 2.57 -0.60
CA ARG A 50 -11.46 3.30 -1.72
C ARG A 50 -10.00 2.92 -1.89
N VAL A 51 -9.60 2.54 -3.10
CA VAL A 51 -8.20 2.31 -3.42
C VAL A 51 -7.52 3.67 -3.63
N VAL A 52 -6.48 3.93 -2.85
CA VAL A 52 -5.71 5.18 -2.97
C VAL A 52 -4.67 5.06 -4.06
N VAL A 53 -3.87 3.99 -4.02
CA VAL A 53 -2.79 3.80 -4.98
C VAL A 53 -2.39 2.33 -4.97
N ARG A 54 -1.90 1.88 -6.11
CA ARG A 54 -1.27 0.57 -6.24
C ARG A 54 0.12 0.78 -6.81
N LEU A 55 1.13 0.38 -6.05
CA LEU A 55 2.52 0.50 -6.46
C LEU A 55 3.08 -0.86 -6.80
N VAL A 56 3.82 -0.94 -7.90
CA VAL A 56 4.54 -2.15 -8.27
C VAL A 56 6.03 -1.87 -8.15
N PRO A 57 6.83 -2.90 -7.74
CA PRO A 57 8.27 -2.71 -7.67
C PRO A 57 8.85 -2.40 -9.04
N ASP A 58 9.90 -1.60 -9.04
CA ASP A 58 10.61 -1.29 -10.26
C ASP A 58 11.34 -2.55 -10.73
N PRO A 59 11.12 -3.01 -11.97
CA PRO A 59 11.85 -4.16 -12.50
C PRO A 59 13.28 -3.73 -12.84
N ALA A 60 14.15 -3.87 -11.89
CA ALA A 60 15.55 -3.49 -12.09
C ALA A 60 16.31 -4.54 -12.86
#